data_6a3b3bafbbd19abf68903f7686d946b3
#
_entry.id   6a3b3bafbbd19abf68903f7686d946b3
#
_cell.length_a   1.000
_cell.length_b   1.000
_cell.length_c   1.000
_cell.angle_alpha   90.00
_cell.angle_beta   90.00
_cell.angle_gamma   90.00
#
_symmetry.space_group_name_H-M   'P 1'
#
loop_
_entity.id
_entity.type
_entity.pdbx_description
1 polymer ?
#
loop_
_entity_poly.entity_id
_entity_poly.type
_entity_poly.pdbx_seq_one_letter_code
_entity_poly.pdbx_strand_id
1 'polypeptide(L)'
;RVFFDRNEDNGFGECPKAAAAFRPRMILLEDITDLTIRDVTLRDAAFWTLHMAGCRRVRIRDIRILNDDRGANNDGIDPDCCQDVIISGCLIHTGDDAIVVKATGPMTRRYGPCCNVTITNCVLHSRDSALKIGTETCGDIRNITFGDCLVKDCSRAVGIWVRDGGTVENIQVHHLVGAVRRYADRYSVPGAPG
;
A
#
# COMPACT_ATOMS: atom_id res chain seq x y z
N ARG A 1 -20.53 -1.49 -12.11
CA ARG A 1 -20.83 -1.00 -10.75
C ARG A 1 -19.86 0.11 -10.42
N VAL A 2 -20.35 1.26 -9.95
CA VAL A 2 -19.51 2.38 -9.53
C VAL A 2 -19.22 2.19 -8.03
N PHE A 3 -17.94 2.12 -7.67
CA PHE A 3 -17.49 1.98 -6.28
C PHE A 3 -17.11 3.30 -5.65
N PHE A 4 -16.87 4.33 -6.44
CA PHE A 4 -16.64 5.69 -5.98
C PHE A 4 -17.65 6.62 -6.63
N ASP A 5 -18.20 7.58 -5.86
CA ASP A 5 -19.02 8.62 -6.44
C ASP A 5 -18.12 9.59 -7.22
N ARG A 6 -18.38 9.72 -8.50
CA ARG A 6 -17.64 10.63 -9.37
C ARG A 6 -18.14 12.07 -9.28
N ASN A 7 -19.32 12.28 -8.69
CA ASN A 7 -19.99 13.58 -8.65
C ASN A 7 -19.75 14.33 -7.34
N GLU A 8 -19.29 13.68 -6.28
CA GLU A 8 -18.93 14.35 -5.03
C GLU A 8 -17.56 15.01 -5.17
N ASP A 9 -17.54 16.15 -5.81
CA ASP A 9 -16.46 17.10 -5.66
C ASP A 9 -16.87 18.06 -4.55
N ASN A 10 -16.24 17.94 -3.38
CA ASN A 10 -16.47 18.86 -2.26
C ASN A 10 -15.83 20.24 -2.51
N GLY A 11 -15.59 20.60 -3.75
CA GLY A 11 -15.13 21.92 -4.20
C GLY A 11 -13.61 22.11 -4.16
N PHE A 12 -12.84 21.14 -3.69
CA PHE A 12 -11.39 21.27 -3.58
C PHE A 12 -10.61 20.45 -4.60
N GLY A 13 -11.27 19.68 -5.46
CA GLY A 13 -10.62 18.86 -6.51
C GLY A 13 -9.64 17.80 -6.02
N GLU A 14 -9.24 17.87 -4.75
CA GLU A 14 -8.23 17.00 -4.12
C GLU A 14 -8.80 16.05 -3.07
N CYS A 15 -10.07 16.21 -2.70
CA CYS A 15 -10.67 15.37 -1.67
C CYS A 15 -10.94 13.96 -2.15
N PRO A 16 -10.88 12.98 -1.25
CA PRO A 16 -11.25 11.60 -1.56
C PRO A 16 -12.69 11.53 -2.04
N LYS A 17 -12.94 10.66 -3.01
CA LYS A 17 -14.30 10.35 -3.44
C LYS A 17 -15.02 9.55 -2.37
N ALA A 18 -16.31 9.79 -2.22
CA ALA A 18 -17.15 8.93 -1.38
C ALA A 18 -17.07 7.48 -1.88
N ALA A 19 -16.90 6.57 -0.96
CA ALA A 19 -16.74 5.17 -1.27
C ALA A 19 -17.98 4.36 -0.89
N ALA A 20 -18.33 3.38 -1.72
CA ALA A 20 -19.39 2.42 -1.39
C ALA A 20 -19.02 1.63 -0.12
N ALA A 21 -20.02 1.24 0.67
CA ALA A 21 -19.82 0.46 1.90
C ALA A 21 -19.10 -0.87 1.67
N PHE A 22 -19.32 -1.50 0.51
CA PHE A 22 -18.60 -2.70 0.08
C PHE A 22 -17.85 -2.46 -1.21
N ARG A 23 -16.55 -2.76 -1.18
CA ARG A 23 -15.64 -2.70 -2.34
C ARG A 23 -14.76 -3.95 -2.34
N PRO A 24 -14.67 -4.69 -3.45
CA PRO A 24 -13.80 -5.85 -3.51
C PRO A 24 -12.32 -5.45 -3.66
N ARG A 25 -11.43 -6.24 -3.10
CA ARG A 25 -10.03 -6.24 -3.54
C ARG A 25 -9.97 -6.61 -5.03
N MET A 26 -9.08 -5.97 -5.79
CA MET A 26 -8.97 -6.30 -7.21
C MET A 26 -8.40 -7.70 -7.39
N ILE A 27 -7.30 -8.00 -6.70
CA ILE A 27 -6.65 -9.32 -6.70
C ILE A 27 -6.34 -9.68 -5.25
N LEU A 28 -6.85 -10.82 -4.80
CA LEU A 28 -6.49 -11.43 -3.52
C LEU A 28 -5.84 -12.78 -3.81
N LEU A 29 -4.60 -12.93 -3.38
CA LEU A 29 -3.84 -14.17 -3.48
C LEU A 29 -3.52 -14.65 -2.06
N GLU A 30 -3.94 -15.84 -1.72
CA GLU A 30 -3.79 -16.36 -0.36
C GLU A 30 -3.08 -17.71 -0.37
N ASP A 31 -2.13 -17.89 0.56
CA ASP A 31 -1.41 -19.15 0.82
C ASP A 31 -0.67 -19.73 -0.42
N ILE A 32 -0.08 -18.85 -1.22
CA ILE A 32 0.64 -19.26 -2.43
C ILE A 32 2.15 -19.29 -2.15
N THR A 33 2.78 -20.36 -2.57
CA THR A 33 4.23 -20.53 -2.53
C THR A 33 4.81 -20.42 -3.95
N ASP A 34 5.99 -19.79 -4.10
CA ASP A 34 6.68 -19.55 -5.38
C ASP A 34 5.85 -18.67 -6.34
N LEU A 35 5.27 -17.60 -5.80
CA LEU A 35 4.46 -16.65 -6.57
C LEU A 35 5.34 -15.70 -7.38
N THR A 36 5.06 -15.57 -8.67
CA THR A 36 5.67 -14.54 -9.52
C THR A 36 4.59 -13.75 -10.26
N ILE A 37 4.61 -12.41 -10.11
CA ILE A 37 3.74 -11.49 -10.87
C ILE A 37 4.65 -10.49 -11.57
N ARG A 38 4.47 -10.34 -12.88
CA ARG A 38 5.29 -9.45 -13.70
C ARG A 38 4.60 -8.97 -14.97
N ASP A 39 5.10 -7.86 -15.51
CA ASP A 39 4.74 -7.37 -16.85
C ASP A 39 3.23 -7.13 -17.06
N VAL A 40 2.49 -6.80 -15.99
CA VAL A 40 1.07 -6.49 -16.03
C VAL A 40 0.76 -5.06 -15.63
N THR A 41 -0.36 -4.55 -16.12
CA THR A 41 -0.89 -3.25 -15.68
C THR A 41 -2.24 -3.46 -15.02
N LEU A 42 -2.37 -3.00 -13.76
CA LEU A 42 -3.60 -3.01 -12.97
C LEU A 42 -4.11 -1.57 -12.86
N ARG A 43 -5.43 -1.36 -13.00
CA ARG A 43 -6.00 -0.01 -13.05
C ARG A 43 -7.32 0.08 -12.30
N ASP A 44 -7.54 1.25 -11.70
CA ASP A 44 -8.85 1.65 -11.18
C ASP A 44 -9.43 0.68 -10.14
N ALA A 45 -8.57 0.24 -9.22
CA ALA A 45 -9.00 -0.63 -8.13
C ALA A 45 -10.03 0.05 -7.23
N ALA A 46 -11.06 -0.69 -6.86
CA ALA A 46 -12.10 -0.19 -5.95
C ALA A 46 -11.67 -0.26 -4.47
N PHE A 47 -10.69 -1.07 -4.14
CA PHE A 47 -10.09 -1.29 -2.83
C PHE A 47 -8.66 -1.80 -3.07
N TRP A 48 -7.97 -2.35 -2.10
CA TRP A 48 -6.60 -2.85 -2.24
C TRP A 48 -6.39 -3.58 -3.57
N THR A 49 -5.38 -3.13 -4.32
CA THR A 49 -5.20 -3.58 -5.71
C THR A 49 -4.62 -4.98 -5.76
N LEU A 50 -3.47 -5.20 -5.14
CA LEU A 50 -2.79 -6.50 -5.12
C LEU A 50 -2.52 -6.88 -3.66
N HIS A 51 -3.43 -7.62 -3.08
CA HIS A 51 -3.33 -8.13 -1.70
C HIS A 51 -2.82 -9.57 -1.72
N MET A 52 -1.70 -9.78 -1.09
CA MET A 52 -1.14 -11.11 -0.89
C MET A 52 -1.20 -11.45 0.59
N ALA A 53 -1.82 -12.57 0.93
CA ALA A 53 -2.01 -13.01 2.30
C ALA A 53 -1.33 -14.34 2.56
N GLY A 54 -0.36 -14.37 3.46
CA GLY A 54 0.35 -15.60 3.83
C GLY A 54 1.18 -16.24 2.72
N CYS A 55 1.49 -15.50 1.66
CA CYS A 55 2.27 -16.01 0.54
C CYS A 55 3.77 -16.11 0.88
N ARG A 56 4.48 -17.02 0.25
CA ARG A 56 5.91 -17.28 0.48
C ARG A 56 6.72 -17.34 -0.81
N ARG A 57 7.97 -16.87 -0.76
CA ARG A 57 8.89 -16.76 -1.89
C ARG A 57 8.24 -16.05 -3.07
N VAL A 58 7.86 -14.79 -2.79
CA VAL A 58 7.09 -13.93 -3.71
C VAL A 58 8.04 -13.03 -4.50
N ARG A 59 7.82 -12.93 -5.80
CA ARG A 59 8.51 -11.99 -6.68
C ARG A 59 7.49 -11.16 -7.44
N ILE A 60 7.50 -9.85 -7.22
CA ILE A 60 6.70 -8.89 -7.99
C ILE A 60 7.67 -7.95 -8.69
N ARG A 61 7.59 -7.89 -10.02
CA ARG A 61 8.50 -7.03 -10.78
C ARG A 61 7.88 -6.47 -12.04
N ASP A 62 8.32 -5.27 -12.39
CA ASP A 62 8.00 -4.65 -13.68
C ASP A 62 6.47 -4.51 -13.92
N ILE A 63 5.68 -4.36 -12.85
CA ILE A 63 4.24 -4.12 -12.94
C ILE A 63 3.93 -2.63 -12.87
N ARG A 64 2.75 -2.26 -13.38
CA ARG A 64 2.20 -0.93 -13.24
C ARG A 64 0.88 -1.00 -12.48
N ILE A 65 0.71 -0.12 -11.50
CA ILE A 65 -0.57 0.10 -10.82
C ILE A 65 -0.95 1.56 -11.04
N LEU A 66 -2.10 1.79 -11.66
CA LEU A 66 -2.56 3.11 -12.07
C LEU A 66 -3.99 3.31 -11.58
N ASN A 67 -4.14 3.69 -10.33
CA ASN A 67 -5.43 3.95 -9.70
C ASN A 67 -5.79 5.43 -9.71
N ASP A 68 -7.07 5.73 -9.49
CA ASP A 68 -7.52 7.09 -9.23
C ASP A 68 -6.89 7.56 -7.90
N ASP A 69 -6.18 8.66 -7.94
CA ASP A 69 -5.47 9.22 -6.78
C ASP A 69 -6.39 9.79 -5.69
N ARG A 70 -7.68 9.93 -5.97
CA ARG A 70 -8.71 10.30 -5.01
C ARG A 70 -9.49 9.10 -4.45
N GLY A 71 -9.16 7.89 -4.86
CA GLY A 71 -9.80 6.67 -4.37
C GLY A 71 -9.32 6.32 -2.95
N ALA A 72 -10.26 6.14 -2.02
CA ALA A 72 -9.93 5.68 -0.68
C ALA A 72 -9.59 4.19 -0.67
N ASN A 73 -8.56 3.80 0.07
CA ASN A 73 -8.12 2.41 0.26
C ASN A 73 -7.82 1.66 -1.06
N ASN A 74 -7.39 2.36 -2.09
CA ASN A 74 -6.94 1.72 -3.32
C ASN A 74 -5.42 1.54 -3.32
N ASP A 75 -4.92 1.03 -2.20
CA ASP A 75 -3.52 0.69 -1.99
C ASP A 75 -2.98 -0.11 -3.17
N GLY A 76 -1.68 0.01 -3.44
CA GLY A 76 -1.08 -0.66 -4.59
C GLY A 76 -0.74 -2.12 -4.33
N ILE A 77 0.25 -2.38 -3.49
CA ILE A 77 0.71 -3.73 -3.16
C ILE A 77 0.72 -3.92 -1.66
N ASP A 78 -0.01 -4.93 -1.18
CA ASP A 78 -0.21 -5.24 0.23
C ASP A 78 0.30 -6.66 0.58
N PRO A 79 1.59 -6.85 0.91
CA PRO A 79 2.05 -8.08 1.52
C PRO A 79 1.54 -8.17 2.97
N ASP A 80 0.63 -9.10 3.24
CA ASP A 80 0.01 -9.33 4.54
C ASP A 80 0.46 -10.69 5.09
N CYS A 81 1.25 -10.71 6.14
CA CYS A 81 1.84 -11.92 6.72
C CYS A 81 2.61 -12.79 5.69
N CYS A 82 3.19 -12.14 4.68
CA CYS A 82 3.99 -12.79 3.65
C CYS A 82 5.45 -12.97 4.10
N GLN A 83 6.14 -13.92 3.50
CA GLN A 83 7.54 -14.22 3.83
C GLN A 83 8.38 -14.37 2.56
N ASP A 84 9.63 -13.85 2.60
CA ASP A 84 10.58 -13.90 1.50
C ASP A 84 10.03 -13.21 0.23
N VAL A 85 9.76 -11.91 0.35
CA VAL A 85 9.12 -11.10 -0.69
C VAL A 85 10.12 -10.15 -1.33
N ILE A 86 10.17 -10.12 -2.65
CA ILE A 86 10.92 -9.12 -3.44
C ILE A 86 9.95 -8.38 -4.34
N ILE A 87 9.90 -7.05 -4.18
CA ILE A 87 9.14 -6.13 -5.04
C ILE A 87 10.13 -5.18 -5.71
N SER A 88 10.17 -5.16 -7.05
CA SER A 88 11.16 -4.36 -7.76
C SER A 88 10.67 -3.83 -9.11
N GLY A 89 11.21 -2.69 -9.52
CA GLY A 89 10.96 -2.14 -10.88
C GLY A 89 9.51 -1.73 -11.15
N CYS A 90 8.71 -1.51 -10.10
CA CYS A 90 7.29 -1.21 -10.24
C CYS A 90 7.02 0.29 -10.38
N LEU A 91 6.03 0.65 -11.20
CA LEU A 91 5.49 2.01 -11.28
C LEU A 91 4.11 2.01 -10.65
N ILE A 92 3.96 2.73 -9.55
CA ILE A 92 2.73 2.70 -8.73
C ILE A 92 2.18 4.11 -8.55
N HIS A 93 0.91 4.27 -8.84
CA HIS A 93 0.14 5.49 -8.66
C HIS A 93 -1.18 5.14 -7.95
N THR A 94 -1.39 5.65 -6.75
CA THR A 94 -2.52 5.29 -5.89
C THR A 94 -3.09 6.49 -5.15
N GLY A 95 -4.33 6.39 -4.72
CA GLY A 95 -4.97 7.35 -3.81
C GLY A 95 -4.71 7.02 -2.33
N ASP A 96 -4.32 5.80 -2.03
CA ASP A 96 -3.86 5.34 -0.71
C ASP A 96 -2.41 4.85 -0.80
N ASP A 97 -1.92 4.09 0.16
CA ASP A 97 -0.52 3.66 0.23
C ASP A 97 -0.05 2.95 -1.06
N ALA A 98 1.15 3.27 -1.54
CA ALA A 98 1.64 2.63 -2.77
C ALA A 98 2.11 1.20 -2.52
N ILE A 99 2.97 0.97 -1.51
CA ILE A 99 3.35 -0.37 -1.05
C ILE A 99 3.29 -0.38 0.46
N VAL A 100 2.52 -1.31 1.03
CA VAL A 100 2.31 -1.35 2.47
C VAL A 100 2.41 -2.77 3.02
N VAL A 101 3.36 -2.97 3.93
CA VAL A 101 3.57 -4.25 4.63
C VAL A 101 2.64 -4.34 5.82
N LYS A 102 1.83 -5.39 5.88
CA LYS A 102 0.78 -5.58 6.88
C LYS A 102 0.91 -6.90 7.64
N ALA A 103 0.31 -6.93 8.82
CA ALA A 103 0.08 -8.15 9.59
C ALA A 103 -1.33 -8.07 10.20
N THR A 104 -2.34 -8.38 9.39
CA THR A 104 -3.74 -8.35 9.83
C THR A 104 -4.03 -9.48 10.83
N GLY A 105 -4.98 -9.28 11.75
CA GLY A 105 -5.26 -10.24 12.80
C GLY A 105 -5.64 -11.64 12.31
N PRO A 106 -6.53 -11.81 11.33
CA PRO A 106 -6.83 -13.10 10.75
C PRO A 106 -5.64 -13.80 10.12
N MET A 107 -4.83 -13.04 9.35
CA MET A 107 -3.67 -13.59 8.63
C MET A 107 -2.53 -13.93 9.59
N THR A 108 -2.30 -13.10 10.61
CA THR A 108 -1.31 -13.39 11.66
C THR A 108 -1.57 -14.70 12.37
N ARG A 109 -2.82 -14.98 12.74
CA ARG A 109 -3.18 -16.25 13.40
C ARG A 109 -2.97 -17.46 12.50
N ARG A 110 -3.10 -17.30 11.20
CA ARG A 110 -3.02 -18.38 10.22
C ARG A 110 -1.63 -18.60 9.66
N TYR A 111 -0.90 -17.52 9.41
CA TYR A 111 0.36 -17.56 8.65
C TYR A 111 1.58 -17.04 9.42
N GLY A 112 1.36 -16.41 10.57
CA GLY A 112 2.43 -15.85 11.39
C GLY A 112 2.90 -14.46 10.92
N PRO A 113 4.19 -14.13 11.09
CA PRO A 113 4.71 -12.81 10.84
C PRO A 113 4.80 -12.45 9.35
N CYS A 114 4.85 -11.16 9.05
CA CYS A 114 5.31 -10.67 7.75
C CYS A 114 6.81 -10.39 7.84
N CYS A 115 7.63 -11.06 7.04
CA CYS A 115 9.07 -10.90 7.19
C CYS A 115 9.88 -11.14 5.91
N ASN A 116 11.15 -10.64 5.93
CA ASN A 116 12.09 -10.78 4.83
C ASN A 116 11.55 -10.14 3.54
N VAL A 117 11.16 -8.87 3.62
CA VAL A 117 10.59 -8.11 2.49
C VAL A 117 11.61 -7.10 1.99
N THR A 118 11.93 -7.16 0.72
CA THR A 118 12.76 -6.17 0.02
C THR A 118 11.94 -5.45 -1.04
N ILE A 119 11.95 -4.11 -0.97
CA ILE A 119 11.28 -3.24 -1.94
C ILE A 119 12.33 -2.30 -2.52
N THR A 120 12.51 -2.33 -3.85
CA THR A 120 13.61 -1.60 -4.49
C THR A 120 13.27 -1.18 -5.93
N ASN A 121 13.97 -0.14 -6.42
CA ASN A 121 13.90 0.33 -7.81
C ASN A 121 12.47 0.65 -8.28
N CYS A 122 11.61 1.16 -7.40
CA CYS A 122 10.23 1.52 -7.73
C CYS A 122 10.05 3.03 -7.89
N VAL A 123 9.11 3.42 -8.75
CA VAL A 123 8.62 4.79 -8.88
C VAL A 123 7.24 4.85 -8.24
N LEU A 124 7.12 5.60 -7.15
CA LEU A 124 5.96 5.58 -6.28
C LEU A 124 5.30 6.95 -6.19
N HIS A 125 4.02 6.99 -6.53
CA HIS A 125 3.12 8.12 -6.26
C HIS A 125 1.96 7.65 -5.40
N SER A 126 1.65 8.42 -4.35
CA SER A 126 0.55 8.09 -3.43
C SER A 126 0.04 9.35 -2.76
N ARG A 127 -1.26 9.45 -2.55
CA ARG A 127 -1.79 10.50 -1.67
C ARG A 127 -1.62 10.21 -0.18
N ASP A 128 -1.14 9.03 0.15
CA ASP A 128 -0.71 8.68 1.50
C ASP A 128 0.80 8.36 1.51
N SER A 129 1.20 7.16 1.79
CA SER A 129 2.62 6.81 1.94
C SER A 129 3.14 6.09 0.70
N ALA A 130 4.35 6.46 0.24
CA ALA A 130 5.02 5.71 -0.81
C ALA A 130 5.35 4.29 -0.32
N LEU A 131 5.91 4.20 0.88
CA LEU A 131 6.30 2.96 1.53
C LEU A 131 5.75 2.98 2.97
N LYS A 132 5.07 1.90 3.38
CA LYS A 132 4.44 1.88 4.70
C LYS A 132 4.57 0.53 5.39
N ILE A 133 4.62 0.57 6.72
CA ILE A 133 4.41 -0.56 7.61
C ILE A 133 3.15 -0.29 8.45
N GLY A 134 2.23 -1.24 8.43
CA GLY A 134 0.94 -1.12 9.14
C GLY A 134 -0.14 -0.50 8.24
N THR A 135 -1.20 0.05 8.76
CA THR A 135 -1.60 0.26 10.16
C THR A 135 -1.83 -1.08 10.90
N GLU A 136 -2.26 -2.11 10.17
CA GLU A 136 -2.52 -3.44 10.75
C GLU A 136 -1.21 -4.12 11.16
N THR A 137 -0.99 -4.22 12.46
CA THR A 137 0.20 -4.78 13.10
C THR A 137 -0.17 -5.75 14.22
N CYS A 138 -1.13 -6.63 13.96
CA CYS A 138 -1.54 -7.66 14.94
C CYS A 138 -0.45 -8.73 15.13
N GLY A 139 0.44 -8.89 14.18
CA GLY A 139 1.59 -9.78 14.23
C GLY A 139 2.89 -9.04 13.99
N ASP A 140 3.99 -9.74 14.15
CA ASP A 140 5.32 -9.17 13.97
C ASP A 140 5.60 -8.86 12.50
N ILE A 141 6.29 -7.75 12.28
CA ILE A 141 6.80 -7.34 10.97
C ILE A 141 8.30 -7.10 11.13
N ARG A 142 9.13 -7.84 10.42
CA ARG A 142 10.57 -7.78 10.62
C ARG A 142 11.39 -8.04 9.37
N ASN A 143 12.65 -7.55 9.39
CA ASN A 143 13.58 -7.70 8.27
C ASN A 143 13.03 -7.07 6.98
N ILE A 144 12.71 -5.79 7.02
CA ILE A 144 12.15 -5.06 5.89
C ILE A 144 13.18 -4.07 5.36
N THR A 145 13.41 -4.09 4.05
CA THR A 145 14.28 -3.11 3.38
C THR A 145 13.48 -2.31 2.35
N PHE A 146 13.52 -0.98 2.48
CA PHE A 146 13.02 -0.01 1.52
C PHE A 146 14.20 0.75 0.92
N GLY A 147 14.48 0.55 -0.36
CA GLY A 147 15.65 1.21 -0.95
C GLY A 147 15.56 1.51 -2.44
N ASP A 148 16.43 2.45 -2.88
CA ASP A 148 16.62 2.79 -4.29
C ASP A 148 15.30 3.14 -5.02
N CYS A 149 14.37 3.83 -4.34
CA CYS A 149 13.07 4.19 -4.88
C CYS A 149 12.96 5.70 -5.13
N LEU A 150 12.18 6.05 -6.17
CA LEU A 150 11.79 7.42 -6.45
C LEU A 150 10.39 7.68 -5.85
N VAL A 151 10.32 8.66 -4.96
CA VAL A 151 9.07 9.13 -4.33
C VAL A 151 8.59 10.37 -5.08
N LYS A 152 7.41 10.29 -5.67
CA LYS A 152 6.85 11.36 -6.48
C LYS A 152 5.55 11.87 -5.86
N ASP A 153 5.60 13.07 -5.28
CA ASP A 153 4.42 13.76 -4.74
C ASP A 153 3.57 12.92 -3.76
N CYS A 154 4.20 12.16 -2.88
CA CYS A 154 3.51 11.42 -1.82
C CYS A 154 3.28 12.31 -0.59
N SER A 155 2.24 12.02 0.22
CA SER A 155 2.10 12.68 1.52
C SER A 155 3.27 12.35 2.44
N ARG A 156 3.76 11.12 2.37
CA ARG A 156 4.91 10.62 3.13
C ARG A 156 5.79 9.74 2.27
N ALA A 157 7.10 9.88 2.40
CA ALA A 157 8.02 8.94 1.77
C ALA A 157 7.98 7.58 2.46
N VAL A 158 7.96 7.58 3.79
CA VAL A 158 7.86 6.38 4.62
C VAL A 158 6.90 6.63 5.77
N GLY A 159 6.04 5.67 6.05
CA GLY A 159 5.14 5.66 7.19
C GLY A 159 5.28 4.37 8.00
N ILE A 160 5.34 4.47 9.33
CA ILE A 160 5.36 3.31 10.22
C ILE A 160 4.31 3.54 11.31
N TRP A 161 3.26 2.72 11.31
CA TRP A 161 2.19 2.76 12.30
C TRP A 161 2.05 1.41 12.98
N VAL A 162 2.43 1.35 14.26
CA VAL A 162 2.31 0.15 15.09
C VAL A 162 1.08 0.33 16.00
N ARG A 163 -0.07 -0.12 15.54
CA ARG A 163 -1.35 0.11 16.23
C ARG A 163 -1.83 -1.08 17.07
N ASP A 164 -1.59 -2.30 16.61
CA ASP A 164 -2.35 -3.47 17.07
C ASP A 164 -1.52 -4.43 17.94
N GLY A 165 -0.34 -4.00 18.42
CA GLY A 165 0.45 -4.70 19.43
C GLY A 165 1.53 -5.66 18.95
N GLY A 166 1.69 -5.87 17.64
CA GLY A 166 2.83 -6.63 17.08
C GLY A 166 4.14 -5.86 17.20
N THR A 167 5.26 -6.57 17.05
CA THR A 167 6.60 -6.00 17.06
C THR A 167 7.03 -5.61 15.65
N VAL A 168 7.58 -4.41 15.49
CA VAL A 168 8.20 -3.97 14.24
C VAL A 168 9.69 -3.79 14.48
N GLU A 169 10.53 -4.57 13.82
CA GLU A 169 11.98 -4.58 14.05
C GLU A 169 12.81 -4.84 12.77
N ASN A 170 14.09 -4.49 12.81
CA ASN A 170 15.02 -4.66 11.70
C ASN A 170 14.52 -4.02 10.39
N ILE A 171 14.21 -2.73 10.46
CA ILE A 171 13.74 -1.95 9.32
C ILE A 171 14.90 -1.11 8.79
N GLN A 172 15.21 -1.25 7.50
CA GLN A 172 16.19 -0.44 6.82
C GLN A 172 15.55 0.41 5.74
N VAL A 173 15.86 1.70 5.75
CA VAL A 173 15.45 2.65 4.70
C VAL A 173 16.68 3.33 4.16
N HIS A 174 16.89 3.29 2.84
CA HIS A 174 18.07 3.88 2.22
C HIS A 174 17.79 4.38 0.81
N HIS A 175 18.62 5.33 0.33
CA HIS A 175 18.66 5.82 -1.06
C HIS A 175 17.27 6.14 -1.64
N LEU A 176 16.42 6.84 -0.88
CA LEU A 176 15.16 7.37 -1.39
C LEU A 176 15.41 8.76 -1.99
N VAL A 177 14.91 8.98 -3.20
CA VAL A 177 15.01 10.26 -3.90
C VAL A 177 13.62 10.74 -4.28
N GLY A 178 13.35 12.02 -4.10
CA GLY A 178 12.09 12.61 -4.55
C GLY A 178 11.57 13.71 -3.65
N ALA A 179 10.26 13.94 -3.73
CA ALA A 179 9.60 14.99 -2.98
C ALA A 179 8.31 14.47 -2.32
N VAL A 180 8.02 15.00 -1.15
CA VAL A 180 6.73 14.83 -0.50
C VAL A 180 5.90 16.09 -0.68
N ARG A 181 4.59 15.92 -0.72
CA ARG A 181 3.63 17.00 -0.86
C ARG A 181 2.55 16.86 0.21
N ARG A 182 2.20 17.97 0.85
CA ARG A 182 1.02 17.98 1.72
C ARG A 182 -0.23 18.01 0.86
N TYR A 183 -1.05 16.99 0.96
CA TYR A 183 -2.41 16.97 0.45
C TYR A 183 -3.38 17.47 1.50
N ALA A 184 -4.56 17.98 1.09
CA ALA A 184 -5.65 18.19 2.01
C ALA A 184 -5.95 16.86 2.72
N ASP A 185 -6.16 16.94 4.03
CA ASP A 185 -6.45 15.76 4.84
C ASP A 185 -7.71 15.08 4.31
N ARG A 186 -7.59 13.84 3.90
CA ARG A 186 -8.72 13.07 3.33
C ARG A 186 -9.85 12.85 4.34
N TYR A 187 -9.56 13.03 5.61
CA TYR A 187 -10.54 12.90 6.70
C TYR A 187 -11.02 14.25 7.23
N SER A 188 -10.52 15.37 6.71
CA SER A 188 -10.98 16.69 7.11
C SER A 188 -12.38 16.91 6.59
N VAL A 189 -13.32 17.05 7.49
CA VAL A 189 -14.63 17.61 7.18
C VAL A 189 -14.42 19.10 6.91
N PRO A 190 -14.91 19.66 5.79
CA PRO A 190 -14.83 21.09 5.56
C PRO A 190 -15.39 21.87 6.77
N GLY A 191 -14.55 22.70 7.39
CA GLY A 191 -14.92 23.50 8.56
C GLY A 191 -14.60 22.90 9.93
N ALA A 192 -14.00 21.71 10.00
CA ALA A 192 -13.45 21.22 11.27
C ALA A 192 -12.18 22.01 11.63
N PRO A 193 -12.02 22.51 12.88
CA PRO A 193 -10.79 23.13 13.31
C PRO A 193 -9.66 22.10 13.29
N GLY A 194 -8.53 22.48 12.69
CA GLY A 194 -7.32 21.65 12.62
C GLY A 194 -6.62 21.49 13.98
#